data_61210c314290745ea6e7aacfd2546648
#
_entry.id   61210c314290745ea6e7aacfd2546648
#
_cell.length_a   1.000
_cell.length_b   1.000
_cell.length_c   1.000
_cell.angle_alpha   90.00
_cell.angle_beta   90.00
_cell.angle_gamma   90.00
#
_symmetry.space_group_name_H-M   'P 1'
#
loop_
_entity.id
_entity.type
_entity.pdbx_description
1 polymer ?
#
loop_
_entity_poly.entity_id
_entity_poly.type
_entity_poly.pdbx_seq_one_letter_code
_entity_poly.pdbx_strand_id
1 'polypeptide(L)'
;MNDYVPTTALTAESATTSIDVPTASTSLLTDMYELTMLQGALESGTATRRSVFELFGRRLPGSRRFGVVAGTGRLLDAIEAFTFTPDQIDFLHRTGVVNDETLDFLRDYRFSGTIRGYAEGECYFAGSPLLTVEGTFAEACILETLALSIYNYDCAVAAAASRMTIAAHRRPCVDFGARRAHELAAVAAARASVVGGFVGTSNLEAGLLYGIPTVGTSAHSFTLLHDTEEEAFAAQVASLGPGTTILVDTYDIATGVERAVKAARAAGGELGAVRLDSGDLVAEAFKVRAQLDALGATSTKITVTNDLDEHAIAALGAAPVDSYGVGTKLVTGSGRPTAALVYKLVEREGADGTMEEVAKFSSGGKSTVGGRKWAGRILTAEGTAAEELVVSSGSQDQGLAALDEAGARPLQVLL
;
A
#
# COMPACT_ATOMS: atom_id res chain seq x y z
N MET A 1 8.51 -26.83 -11.56
CA MET A 1 9.47 -25.74 -11.77
C MET A 1 9.18 -25.20 -13.15
N ASN A 2 8.41 -24.15 -13.24
CA ASN A 2 8.21 -23.44 -14.49
C ASN A 2 8.17 -21.96 -14.16
N ASP A 3 9.23 -21.32 -14.60
CA ASP A 3 9.47 -19.90 -14.45
C ASP A 3 8.50 -19.14 -15.37
N TYR A 4 7.45 -18.57 -14.78
CA TYR A 4 6.73 -17.51 -15.45
C TYR A 4 7.59 -16.25 -15.38
N VAL A 5 8.39 -16.03 -16.40
CA VAL A 5 9.07 -14.76 -16.68
C VAL A 5 8.13 -13.98 -17.58
N PRO A 6 7.61 -12.81 -17.15
CA PRO A 6 7.01 -11.88 -18.11
C PRO A 6 8.12 -11.50 -19.10
N THR A 7 7.83 -11.55 -20.38
CA THR A 7 8.76 -11.25 -21.46
C THR A 7 9.20 -9.80 -21.42
N THR A 8 10.13 -9.49 -20.55
CA THR A 8 11.17 -8.46 -20.51
C THR A 8 11.79 -8.52 -19.12
N ALA A 9 12.70 -9.48 -18.91
CA ALA A 9 13.65 -9.38 -17.83
C ALA A 9 14.58 -8.21 -18.16
N LEU A 10 14.31 -7.04 -17.59
CA LEU A 10 15.34 -6.02 -17.43
C LEU A 10 16.34 -6.57 -16.41
N THR A 11 17.52 -6.92 -16.91
CA THR A 11 18.69 -7.23 -16.08
C THR A 11 18.89 -6.09 -15.06
N ALA A 12 19.24 -6.46 -13.84
CA ALA A 12 19.49 -5.56 -12.70
C ALA A 12 20.75 -4.70 -12.88
N GLU A 13 20.86 -3.99 -14.01
CA GLU A 13 21.86 -2.98 -14.33
C GLU A 13 21.22 -1.86 -15.16
N SER A 14 20.10 -1.31 -14.70
CA SER A 14 19.67 0.00 -15.15
C SER A 14 19.83 0.97 -13.99
N ALA A 15 20.79 1.87 -14.17
CA ALA A 15 21.00 3.03 -13.32
C ALA A 15 19.66 3.60 -12.87
N THR A 16 19.50 3.76 -11.54
CA THR A 16 18.52 4.63 -10.91
C THR A 16 18.78 6.06 -11.37
N THR A 17 18.33 6.42 -12.56
CA THR A 17 18.01 7.81 -12.86
C THR A 17 16.73 8.10 -12.09
N SER A 18 16.87 8.66 -10.90
CA SER A 18 15.76 9.33 -10.22
C SER A 18 15.24 10.37 -11.21
N ILE A 19 14.04 10.16 -11.72
CA ILE A 19 13.33 11.21 -12.45
C ILE A 19 12.98 12.21 -11.36
N ASP A 20 13.66 13.37 -11.39
CA ASP A 20 13.43 14.48 -10.48
C ASP A 20 12.09 15.11 -10.89
N VAL A 21 10.99 14.52 -10.45
CA VAL A 21 9.67 15.14 -10.55
C VAL A 21 9.65 16.19 -9.44
N PRO A 22 9.52 17.49 -9.74
CA PRO A 22 9.41 18.51 -8.73
C PRO A 22 8.23 18.15 -7.82
N THR A 23 8.51 17.65 -6.63
CA THR A 23 7.48 17.28 -5.67
C THR A 23 6.85 18.58 -5.18
N ALA A 24 5.59 18.82 -5.51
CA ALA A 24 4.85 19.95 -4.97
C ALA A 24 4.88 19.87 -3.44
N SER A 25 5.01 21.03 -2.77
CA SER A 25 4.98 21.09 -1.31
C SER A 25 3.78 20.34 -0.74
N THR A 26 4.02 19.53 0.28
CA THR A 26 2.99 18.76 1.00
C THR A 26 2.49 19.46 2.27
N SER A 27 3.02 20.64 2.60
CA SER A 27 2.78 21.32 3.88
C SER A 27 1.32 21.69 4.16
N LEU A 28 0.51 21.94 3.14
CA LEU A 28 -0.93 22.18 3.31
C LEU A 28 -1.78 20.90 3.24
N LEU A 29 -1.17 19.72 3.14
CA LEU A 29 -1.85 18.43 3.34
C LEU A 29 -1.94 18.11 4.84
N THR A 30 -2.30 19.12 5.62
CA THR A 30 -2.46 19.10 7.07
C THR A 30 -3.83 19.64 7.46
N ASP A 31 -4.31 19.35 8.65
CA ASP A 31 -5.54 19.92 9.19
C ASP A 31 -5.25 21.27 9.87
N MET A 32 -6.19 22.21 9.75
CA MET A 32 -6.06 23.56 10.31
C MET A 32 -5.71 23.56 11.80
N TYR A 33 -6.24 22.60 12.58
CA TYR A 33 -6.01 22.57 14.03
C TYR A 33 -4.53 22.33 14.38
N GLU A 34 -3.76 21.69 13.51
CA GLU A 34 -2.33 21.47 13.74
C GLU A 34 -1.56 22.80 13.74
N LEU A 35 -1.92 23.71 12.82
CA LEU A 35 -1.32 25.04 12.74
C LEU A 35 -1.78 25.94 13.90
N THR A 36 -3.05 25.85 14.32
CA THR A 36 -3.55 26.61 15.47
C THR A 36 -3.00 26.10 16.81
N MET A 37 -2.74 24.77 16.93
CA MET A 37 -1.99 24.23 18.08
C MET A 37 -0.55 24.71 18.09
N LEU A 38 0.11 24.74 16.93
CA LEU A 38 1.46 25.28 16.79
C LEU A 38 1.52 26.74 17.27
N GLN A 39 0.57 27.58 16.83
CA GLN A 39 0.48 28.97 17.32
C GLN A 39 0.36 29.02 18.84
N GLY A 40 -0.55 28.27 19.44
CA GLY A 40 -0.70 28.23 20.90
C GLY A 40 0.55 27.73 21.62
N ALA A 41 1.30 26.82 21.02
CA ALA A 41 2.57 26.34 21.56
C ALA A 41 3.69 27.39 21.48
N LEU A 42 3.77 28.16 20.39
CA LEU A 42 4.68 29.29 20.25
C LEU A 42 4.38 30.37 21.29
N GLU A 43 3.13 30.83 21.38
CA GLU A 43 2.69 31.85 22.34
C GLU A 43 2.93 31.44 23.80
N SER A 44 2.77 30.15 24.14
CA SER A 44 3.01 29.63 25.49
C SER A 44 4.47 29.28 25.80
N GLY A 45 5.38 29.39 24.80
CA GLY A 45 6.76 29.02 24.94
C GLY A 45 7.02 27.50 25.06
N THR A 46 6.06 26.67 24.67
CA THR A 46 6.19 25.20 24.75
C THR A 46 6.54 24.55 23.43
N ALA A 47 6.57 25.30 22.33
CA ALA A 47 6.82 24.82 20.97
C ALA A 47 8.16 24.08 20.80
N THR A 48 9.18 24.51 21.54
CA THR A 48 10.56 23.94 21.47
C THR A 48 10.80 22.77 22.41
N ARG A 49 9.80 22.37 23.23
CA ARG A 49 9.94 21.18 24.10
C ARG A 49 10.19 19.94 23.27
N ARG A 50 11.17 19.13 23.64
CA ARG A 50 11.38 17.81 23.05
C ARG A 50 10.12 16.96 23.24
N SER A 51 9.71 16.29 22.19
CA SER A 51 8.44 15.55 22.13
C SER A 51 8.61 14.27 21.36
N VAL A 52 7.89 13.22 21.78
CA VAL A 52 7.83 11.94 21.10
C VAL A 52 6.38 11.67 20.75
N PHE A 53 6.13 11.57 19.46
CA PHE A 53 4.84 11.14 18.93
C PHE A 53 4.92 9.71 18.42
N GLU A 54 3.83 8.98 18.53
CA GLU A 54 3.75 7.59 18.11
C GLU A 54 2.51 7.37 17.24
N LEU A 55 2.70 6.68 16.12
CA LEU A 55 1.64 6.24 15.21
C LEU A 55 1.38 4.76 15.46
N PHE A 56 0.14 4.43 15.82
CA PHE A 56 -0.28 3.07 16.17
C PHE A 56 -1.77 2.84 15.94
N GLY A 57 -2.20 1.57 15.88
CA GLY A 57 -3.61 1.18 15.86
C GLY A 57 -4.10 0.78 17.25
N ARG A 58 -5.17 1.39 17.77
CA ARG A 58 -5.78 0.93 19.03
C ARG A 58 -6.45 -0.43 18.90
N ARG A 59 -6.93 -0.75 17.71
CA ARG A 59 -7.57 -2.01 17.32
C ARG A 59 -7.46 -2.17 15.83
N LEU A 60 -7.52 -3.39 15.37
CA LEU A 60 -7.57 -3.68 13.93
C LEU A 60 -9.02 -3.57 13.40
N PRO A 61 -9.21 -3.06 12.15
CA PRO A 61 -10.53 -2.94 11.55
C PRO A 61 -11.21 -4.29 11.32
N GLY A 62 -12.49 -4.39 11.70
CA GLY A 62 -13.31 -5.59 11.46
C GLY A 62 -12.76 -6.85 12.12
N SER A 63 -12.69 -7.93 11.38
CA SER A 63 -12.17 -9.25 11.82
C SER A 63 -10.68 -9.46 11.51
N ARG A 64 -9.94 -8.41 11.13
CA ARG A 64 -8.51 -8.55 10.81
C ARG A 64 -7.71 -8.93 12.06
N ARG A 65 -6.82 -9.90 11.92
CA ARG A 65 -5.96 -10.39 13.00
C ARG A 65 -4.59 -9.74 12.99
N PHE A 66 -4.19 -9.15 11.87
CA PHE A 66 -2.96 -8.38 11.69
C PHE A 66 -3.16 -7.31 10.62
N GLY A 67 -2.29 -6.32 10.62
CA GLY A 67 -2.09 -5.37 9.53
C GLY A 67 -0.74 -5.59 8.87
N VAL A 68 -0.50 -4.89 7.76
CA VAL A 68 0.79 -4.86 7.07
C VAL A 68 1.22 -3.42 6.92
N VAL A 69 2.44 -3.11 7.31
CA VAL A 69 3.00 -1.76 7.22
C VAL A 69 3.28 -1.42 5.76
N ALA A 70 2.75 -0.30 5.30
CA ALA A 70 3.02 0.28 3.99
C ALA A 70 2.90 1.81 4.05
N GLY A 71 3.54 2.50 3.13
CA GLY A 71 3.51 3.95 3.01
C GLY A 71 4.72 4.66 3.62
N THR A 72 5.66 3.94 4.23
CA THR A 72 6.85 4.53 4.85
C THR A 72 7.67 5.34 3.84
N GLY A 73 8.00 4.78 2.68
CA GLY A 73 8.77 5.50 1.65
C GLY A 73 8.03 6.77 1.19
N ARG A 74 6.72 6.66 0.91
CA ARG A 74 5.90 7.82 0.54
C ARG A 74 5.84 8.90 1.63
N LEU A 75 5.82 8.50 2.90
CA LEU A 75 5.83 9.45 4.01
C LEU A 75 7.17 10.20 4.09
N LEU A 76 8.29 9.51 3.92
CA LEU A 76 9.60 10.16 3.94
C LEU A 76 9.74 11.18 2.81
N ASP A 77 9.40 10.81 1.58
CA ASP A 77 9.36 11.72 0.43
C ASP A 77 8.44 12.94 0.71
N ALA A 78 7.27 12.69 1.34
CA ALA A 78 6.32 13.74 1.66
C ALA A 78 6.83 14.67 2.79
N ILE A 79 7.60 14.18 3.77
CA ILE A 79 8.23 14.99 4.81
C ILE A 79 9.37 15.85 4.23
N GLU A 80 10.18 15.32 3.33
CA GLU A 80 11.19 16.11 2.61
C GLU A 80 10.54 17.27 1.84
N ALA A 81 9.38 17.05 1.23
CA ALA A 81 8.61 18.06 0.53
C ALA A 81 7.75 18.95 1.45
N PHE A 82 7.72 18.69 2.77
CA PHE A 82 6.89 19.44 3.73
C PHE A 82 7.54 20.76 4.10
N THR A 83 7.45 21.69 3.17
CA THR A 83 8.02 23.05 3.29
C THR A 83 6.99 24.06 2.80
N PHE A 84 6.87 25.20 3.49
CA PHE A 84 5.89 26.20 3.12
C PHE A 84 6.42 27.14 2.03
N THR A 85 5.76 27.16 0.87
CA THR A 85 6.10 28.09 -0.22
C THR A 85 5.60 29.49 0.08
N PRO A 86 6.14 30.54 -0.57
CA PRO A 86 5.64 31.90 -0.41
C PRO A 86 4.12 32.03 -0.66
N ASP A 87 3.60 31.38 -1.68
CA ASP A 87 2.15 31.41 -2.00
C ASP A 87 1.30 30.76 -0.88
N GLN A 88 1.82 29.72 -0.25
CA GLN A 88 1.15 29.06 0.87
C GLN A 88 1.17 29.94 2.12
N ILE A 89 2.27 30.60 2.41
CA ILE A 89 2.37 31.58 3.50
C ILE A 89 1.42 32.76 3.25
N ASP A 90 1.38 33.29 2.03
CA ASP A 90 0.44 34.36 1.66
C ASP A 90 -1.03 33.93 1.79
N PHE A 91 -1.33 32.67 1.47
CA PHE A 91 -2.67 32.10 1.68
C PHE A 91 -3.02 32.07 3.18
N LEU A 92 -2.14 31.55 4.02
CA LEU A 92 -2.37 31.48 5.48
C LEU A 92 -2.50 32.87 6.10
N HIS A 93 -1.69 33.84 5.66
CA HIS A 93 -1.77 35.23 6.11
C HIS A 93 -3.11 35.88 5.72
N ARG A 94 -3.50 35.80 4.43
CA ARG A 94 -4.75 36.39 3.92
C ARG A 94 -6.00 35.79 4.55
N THR A 95 -5.96 34.53 4.91
CA THR A 95 -7.09 33.82 5.51
C THR A 95 -7.12 33.93 7.05
N GLY A 96 -6.05 34.47 7.66
CA GLY A 96 -5.97 34.66 9.10
C GLY A 96 -5.98 33.35 9.90
N VAL A 97 -5.44 32.26 9.33
CA VAL A 97 -5.40 30.94 9.99
C VAL A 97 -4.50 31.01 11.23
N VAL A 98 -3.37 31.70 11.15
CA VAL A 98 -2.40 31.89 12.22
C VAL A 98 -1.84 33.31 12.21
N ASN A 99 -1.23 33.74 13.32
CA ASN A 99 -0.58 35.05 13.47
C ASN A 99 0.78 35.15 12.74
N ASP A 100 1.33 36.36 12.67
CA ASP A 100 2.59 36.65 11.96
C ASP A 100 3.78 35.89 12.54
N GLU A 101 3.87 35.74 13.88
CA GLU A 101 4.95 34.97 14.52
C GLU A 101 4.94 33.50 14.06
N THR A 102 3.76 32.91 13.96
CA THR A 102 3.62 31.54 13.44
C THR A 102 3.97 31.46 11.96
N LEU A 103 3.58 32.46 11.15
CA LEU A 103 3.97 32.53 9.75
C LEU A 103 5.48 32.62 9.57
N ASP A 104 6.17 33.38 10.42
CA ASP A 104 7.63 33.48 10.40
C ASP A 104 8.28 32.11 10.70
N PHE A 105 7.78 31.38 11.70
CA PHE A 105 8.22 30.02 11.98
C PHE A 105 7.99 29.08 10.78
N LEU A 106 6.83 29.14 10.14
CA LEU A 106 6.49 28.26 9.01
C LEU A 106 7.35 28.51 7.76
N ARG A 107 7.79 29.75 7.51
CA ARG A 107 8.70 30.06 6.36
C ARG A 107 9.98 29.27 6.41
N ASP A 108 10.54 29.09 7.60
CA ASP A 108 11.82 28.41 7.81
C ASP A 108 11.65 26.94 8.24
N TYR A 109 10.39 26.48 8.32
CA TYR A 109 10.12 25.12 8.79
C TYR A 109 10.83 24.07 7.95
N ARG A 110 11.54 23.20 8.64
CA ARG A 110 12.11 21.95 8.16
C ARG A 110 12.07 20.96 9.31
N PHE A 111 11.63 19.73 9.03
CA PHE A 111 11.74 18.70 10.05
C PHE A 111 13.20 18.30 10.23
N SER A 112 13.71 18.39 11.44
CA SER A 112 15.10 18.06 11.79
C SER A 112 15.22 16.93 12.82
N GLY A 113 14.08 16.37 13.21
CA GLY A 113 14.00 15.33 14.22
C GLY A 113 14.41 13.95 13.73
N THR A 114 14.04 12.93 14.49
CA THR A 114 14.32 11.53 14.19
C THR A 114 13.03 10.75 13.99
N ILE A 115 13.00 9.91 12.97
CA ILE A 115 11.89 9.00 12.69
C ILE A 115 12.39 7.57 12.78
N ARG A 116 11.67 6.73 13.54
CA ARG A 116 11.89 5.29 13.62
C ARG A 116 10.58 4.60 13.30
N GLY A 117 10.64 3.45 12.66
CA GLY A 117 9.42 2.71 12.34
C GLY A 117 9.67 1.29 11.91
N TYR A 118 8.58 0.55 11.74
CA TYR A 118 8.63 -0.80 11.17
C TYR A 118 8.95 -0.70 9.68
N ALA A 119 9.74 -1.64 9.19
CA ALA A 119 9.96 -1.78 7.75
C ALA A 119 8.65 -2.08 7.01
N GLU A 120 8.54 -1.62 5.77
CA GLU A 120 7.39 -1.98 4.92
C GLU A 120 7.34 -3.50 4.71
N GLY A 121 6.12 -4.05 4.74
CA GLY A 121 5.88 -5.48 4.67
C GLY A 121 5.84 -6.19 6.03
N GLU A 122 6.32 -5.56 7.11
CA GLU A 122 6.18 -6.14 8.45
C GLU A 122 4.70 -6.20 8.88
N CYS A 123 4.35 -7.29 9.55
CA CYS A 123 3.05 -7.41 10.20
C CYS A 123 3.01 -6.59 11.49
N TYR A 124 1.83 -6.03 11.80
CA TYR A 124 1.59 -5.33 13.05
C TYR A 124 0.26 -5.73 13.69
N PHE A 125 0.13 -5.46 14.99
CA PHE A 125 -1.05 -5.76 15.79
C PHE A 125 -1.57 -4.49 16.47
N ALA A 126 -2.64 -4.62 17.24
CA ALA A 126 -3.14 -3.51 18.05
C ALA A 126 -2.08 -3.11 19.11
N GLY A 127 -1.76 -1.82 19.17
CA GLY A 127 -0.74 -1.29 20.08
C GLY A 127 0.71 -1.33 19.54
N SER A 128 0.97 -1.93 18.37
CA SER A 128 2.29 -1.87 17.74
C SER A 128 2.69 -0.42 17.44
N PRO A 129 3.87 0.06 17.85
CA PRO A 129 4.37 1.40 17.56
C PRO A 129 4.96 1.44 16.13
N LEU A 130 4.09 1.62 15.12
CA LEU A 130 4.48 1.54 13.72
C LEU A 130 5.49 2.61 13.32
N LEU A 131 5.31 3.80 13.89
CA LEU A 131 6.17 4.96 13.65
C LEU A 131 6.32 5.74 14.95
N THR A 132 7.54 6.16 15.23
CA THR A 132 7.89 7.08 16.32
C THR A 132 8.58 8.30 15.72
N VAL A 133 8.05 9.48 15.99
CA VAL A 133 8.57 10.77 15.53
C VAL A 133 9.06 11.56 16.73
N GLU A 134 10.35 11.85 16.76
CA GLU A 134 11.02 12.58 17.82
C GLU A 134 11.54 13.92 17.30
N GLY A 135 11.23 14.99 17.98
CA GLY A 135 11.65 16.35 17.61
C GLY A 135 11.14 17.36 18.63
N THR A 136 11.14 18.63 18.27
CA THR A 136 10.40 19.62 19.04
C THR A 136 8.88 19.40 18.83
N PHE A 137 8.07 19.86 19.78
CA PHE A 137 6.61 19.80 19.62
C PHE A 137 6.17 20.47 18.30
N ALA A 138 6.75 21.63 18.00
CA ALA A 138 6.44 22.38 16.79
C ALA A 138 6.73 21.59 15.50
N GLU A 139 7.86 20.86 15.46
CA GLU A 139 8.24 20.10 14.28
C GLU A 139 7.36 18.85 14.08
N ALA A 140 7.02 18.16 15.15
CA ALA A 140 6.37 16.88 15.08
C ALA A 140 4.83 16.96 15.05
N CYS A 141 4.21 17.99 15.67
CA CYS A 141 2.76 18.05 15.77
C CYS A 141 2.07 18.30 14.43
N ILE A 142 2.68 19.05 13.52
CA ILE A 142 2.10 19.38 12.20
C ILE A 142 2.25 18.28 11.14
N LEU A 143 2.85 17.16 11.50
CA LEU A 143 2.97 15.98 10.64
C LEU A 143 1.84 14.96 10.86
N GLU A 144 0.91 15.18 11.82
CA GLU A 144 -0.12 14.21 12.21
C GLU A 144 -0.97 13.80 11.02
N THR A 145 -1.61 14.75 10.34
CA THR A 145 -2.52 14.45 9.23
C THR A 145 -1.79 13.85 8.04
N LEU A 146 -0.62 14.37 7.69
CA LEU A 146 0.19 13.81 6.60
C LEU A 146 0.54 12.35 6.86
N ALA A 147 1.10 12.04 8.03
CA ALA A 147 1.46 10.67 8.41
C ALA A 147 0.23 9.74 8.45
N LEU A 148 -0.86 10.20 9.03
CA LEU A 148 -2.09 9.41 9.15
C LEU A 148 -2.76 9.18 7.80
N SER A 149 -2.82 10.16 6.91
CA SER A 149 -3.45 10.00 5.60
C SER A 149 -2.74 8.95 4.76
N ILE A 150 -1.40 8.95 4.78
CA ILE A 150 -0.57 7.98 4.06
C ILE A 150 -0.70 6.60 4.70
N TYR A 151 -0.37 6.46 5.98
CA TYR A 151 -0.32 5.14 6.63
C TYR A 151 -1.70 4.48 6.73
N ASN A 152 -2.75 5.25 7.00
CA ASN A 152 -4.10 4.68 7.10
C ASN A 152 -4.55 4.04 5.79
N TYR A 153 -4.28 4.66 4.66
CA TYR A 153 -4.67 4.13 3.36
C TYR A 153 -3.74 3.01 2.89
N ASP A 154 -2.43 3.25 2.88
CA ASP A 154 -1.45 2.29 2.37
C ASP A 154 -1.45 0.98 3.19
N CYS A 155 -1.48 1.05 4.53
CA CYS A 155 -1.60 -0.15 5.36
C CYS A 155 -2.93 -0.89 5.16
N ALA A 156 -4.03 -0.18 4.89
CA ALA A 156 -5.31 -0.81 4.62
C ALA A 156 -5.29 -1.62 3.32
N VAL A 157 -4.71 -1.04 2.26
CA VAL A 157 -4.54 -1.71 0.96
C VAL A 157 -3.55 -2.87 1.07
N ALA A 158 -2.38 -2.66 1.67
CA ALA A 158 -1.38 -3.72 1.84
C ALA A 158 -1.92 -4.90 2.66
N ALA A 159 -2.70 -4.63 3.72
CA ALA A 159 -3.34 -5.68 4.51
C ALA A 159 -4.41 -6.45 3.72
N ALA A 160 -5.16 -5.80 2.82
CA ALA A 160 -6.09 -6.47 1.92
C ALA A 160 -5.34 -7.31 0.88
N ALA A 161 -4.31 -6.74 0.25
CA ALA A 161 -3.48 -7.42 -0.74
C ALA A 161 -2.82 -8.68 -0.15
N SER A 162 -2.24 -8.60 1.04
CA SER A 162 -1.61 -9.73 1.74
C SER A 162 -2.61 -10.88 1.96
N ARG A 163 -3.85 -10.58 2.36
CA ARG A 163 -4.90 -11.60 2.54
C ARG A 163 -5.30 -12.26 1.24
N MET A 164 -5.40 -11.47 0.16
CA MET A 164 -5.68 -11.98 -1.19
C MET A 164 -4.54 -12.86 -1.70
N THR A 165 -3.30 -12.45 -1.48
CA THR A 165 -2.11 -13.22 -1.86
C THR A 165 -2.03 -14.56 -1.10
N ILE A 166 -2.33 -14.57 0.20
CA ILE A 166 -2.42 -15.78 1.01
C ILE A 166 -3.52 -16.71 0.46
N ALA A 167 -4.71 -16.16 0.17
CA ALA A 167 -5.82 -16.92 -0.39
C ALA A 167 -5.53 -17.48 -1.79
N ALA A 168 -4.69 -16.78 -2.57
CA ALA A 168 -4.29 -17.19 -3.91
C ALA A 168 -3.32 -18.37 -3.95
N HIS A 169 -2.76 -18.81 -2.80
CA HIS A 169 -1.82 -19.94 -2.72
C HIS A 169 -0.66 -19.82 -3.75
N ARG A 170 0.04 -18.69 -3.76
CA ARG A 170 1.16 -18.37 -4.68
C ARG A 170 0.77 -18.11 -6.15
N ARG A 171 -0.52 -18.15 -6.52
CA ARG A 171 -0.94 -17.69 -7.85
C ARG A 171 -0.81 -16.17 -7.90
N PRO A 172 -0.27 -15.61 -9.00
CA PRO A 172 -0.09 -14.16 -9.09
C PRO A 172 -1.40 -13.39 -8.98
N CYS A 173 -1.36 -12.30 -8.20
CA CYS A 173 -2.42 -11.30 -8.13
C CYS A 173 -1.91 -10.01 -8.77
N VAL A 174 -2.73 -9.36 -9.59
CA VAL A 174 -2.43 -8.11 -10.29
C VAL A 174 -3.46 -7.05 -9.92
N ASP A 175 -3.02 -5.83 -9.69
CA ASP A 175 -3.88 -4.68 -9.43
C ASP A 175 -4.53 -4.16 -10.72
N PHE A 176 -5.86 -4.18 -10.74
CA PHE A 176 -6.73 -3.57 -11.76
C PHE A 176 -7.66 -2.51 -11.17
N GLY A 177 -7.27 -1.92 -10.03
CA GLY A 177 -8.08 -0.97 -9.28
C GLY A 177 -7.99 0.48 -9.75
N ALA A 178 -7.12 0.82 -10.69
CA ALA A 178 -6.85 2.20 -11.09
C ALA A 178 -8.10 3.04 -11.41
N ARG A 179 -9.13 2.44 -12.02
CA ARG A 179 -10.41 3.09 -12.36
C ARG A 179 -11.47 3.04 -11.25
N ARG A 180 -11.13 2.60 -10.05
CA ARG A 180 -12.05 2.36 -8.92
C ARG A 180 -11.74 3.20 -7.68
N ALA A 181 -10.73 4.07 -7.75
CA ALA A 181 -10.36 5.01 -6.71
C ALA A 181 -10.03 6.37 -7.33
N HIS A 182 -9.79 7.38 -6.50
CA HIS A 182 -9.20 8.65 -6.94
C HIS A 182 -7.86 8.38 -7.64
N GLU A 183 -7.56 9.09 -8.72
CA GLU A 183 -6.42 8.82 -9.60
C GLU A 183 -5.08 8.74 -8.87
N LEU A 184 -4.82 9.65 -7.92
CA LEU A 184 -3.59 9.62 -7.12
C LEU A 184 -3.63 8.54 -6.02
N ALA A 185 -4.80 8.26 -5.44
CA ALA A 185 -4.95 7.15 -4.52
C ALA A 185 -4.75 5.80 -5.21
N ALA A 186 -5.10 5.68 -6.48
CA ALA A 186 -4.84 4.47 -7.27
C ALA A 186 -3.33 4.20 -7.45
N VAL A 187 -2.51 5.24 -7.60
CA VAL A 187 -1.05 5.12 -7.66
C VAL A 187 -0.49 4.62 -6.32
N ALA A 188 -0.97 5.20 -5.21
CA ALA A 188 -0.60 4.75 -3.87
C ALA A 188 -1.03 3.28 -3.60
N ALA A 189 -2.26 2.93 -4.01
CA ALA A 189 -2.79 1.58 -3.87
C ALA A 189 -1.96 0.55 -4.65
N ALA A 190 -1.54 0.87 -5.87
CA ALA A 190 -0.67 0.00 -6.67
C ALA A 190 0.64 -0.32 -5.93
N ARG A 191 1.31 0.70 -5.37
CA ARG A 191 2.52 0.52 -4.57
C ARG A 191 2.27 -0.33 -3.32
N ALA A 192 1.23 -0.01 -2.56
CA ALA A 192 0.88 -0.74 -1.34
C ALA A 192 0.48 -2.19 -1.63
N SER A 193 -0.13 -2.47 -2.79
CA SER A 193 -0.49 -3.83 -3.19
C SER A 193 0.73 -4.71 -3.41
N VAL A 194 1.80 -4.16 -3.98
CA VAL A 194 3.08 -4.88 -4.17
C VAL A 194 3.74 -5.19 -2.83
N VAL A 195 3.69 -4.26 -1.86
CA VAL A 195 4.11 -4.55 -0.47
C VAL A 195 3.32 -5.71 0.12
N GLY A 196 2.02 -5.82 -0.20
CA GLY A 196 1.14 -6.93 0.18
C GLY A 196 1.31 -8.21 -0.65
N GLY A 197 2.23 -8.24 -1.63
CA GLY A 197 2.59 -9.43 -2.41
C GLY A 197 1.96 -9.52 -3.79
N PHE A 198 1.35 -8.46 -4.32
CA PHE A 198 0.90 -8.40 -5.72
C PHE A 198 2.13 -8.28 -6.63
N VAL A 199 2.02 -8.82 -7.84
CA VAL A 199 3.15 -8.91 -8.77
C VAL A 199 3.20 -7.79 -9.81
N GLY A 200 2.17 -6.94 -9.88
CA GLY A 200 2.09 -5.85 -10.86
C GLY A 200 0.78 -5.09 -10.78
N THR A 201 0.67 -4.08 -11.60
CA THR A 201 -0.48 -3.17 -11.68
C THR A 201 -0.84 -2.83 -13.13
N SER A 202 -2.07 -2.40 -13.36
CA SER A 202 -2.47 -1.77 -14.63
C SER A 202 -2.16 -0.26 -14.68
N ASN A 203 -1.68 0.33 -13.58
CA ASN A 203 -1.44 1.77 -13.44
C ASN A 203 -0.05 2.14 -13.98
N LEU A 204 -0.01 2.87 -15.11
CA LEU A 204 1.24 3.25 -15.75
C LEU A 204 2.06 4.25 -14.91
N GLU A 205 1.37 5.17 -14.19
CA GLU A 205 2.06 6.14 -13.32
C GLU A 205 2.76 5.45 -12.16
N ALA A 206 2.14 4.44 -11.55
CA ALA A 206 2.80 3.62 -10.52
C ALA A 206 3.99 2.83 -11.09
N GLY A 207 3.88 2.38 -12.34
CA GLY A 207 5.00 1.77 -13.07
C GLY A 207 6.17 2.74 -13.26
N LEU A 208 5.88 3.98 -13.65
CA LEU A 208 6.88 5.02 -13.85
C LEU A 208 7.57 5.42 -12.54
N LEU A 209 6.78 5.73 -11.50
CA LEU A 209 7.30 6.26 -10.23
C LEU A 209 8.03 5.21 -9.39
N TYR A 210 7.56 3.97 -9.40
CA TYR A 210 8.05 2.94 -8.47
C TYR A 210 8.68 1.72 -9.15
N GLY A 211 8.81 1.72 -10.47
CA GLY A 211 9.36 0.58 -11.21
C GLY A 211 8.51 -0.69 -11.11
N ILE A 212 7.22 -0.57 -10.81
CA ILE A 212 6.31 -1.72 -10.69
C ILE A 212 6.00 -2.27 -12.08
N PRO A 213 6.05 -3.60 -12.29
CA PRO A 213 5.66 -4.20 -13.54
C PRO A 213 4.23 -3.83 -13.94
N THR A 214 4.07 -3.29 -15.15
CA THR A 214 2.74 -2.91 -15.65
C THR A 214 2.16 -4.01 -16.53
N VAL A 215 0.89 -4.33 -16.30
CA VAL A 215 0.16 -5.39 -16.97
C VAL A 215 -1.14 -4.85 -17.56
N GLY A 216 -1.41 -5.19 -18.80
CA GLY A 216 -2.64 -4.83 -19.46
C GLY A 216 -2.89 -5.72 -20.67
N THR A 217 -4.16 -5.88 -21.01
CA THR A 217 -4.58 -6.65 -22.19
C THR A 217 -5.51 -5.78 -23.05
N SER A 218 -6.78 -6.14 -23.11
CA SER A 218 -7.81 -5.39 -23.80
C SER A 218 -9.08 -5.28 -22.93
N ALA A 219 -10.01 -4.48 -23.33
CA ALA A 219 -11.35 -4.39 -22.75
C ALA A 219 -12.39 -4.82 -23.80
N HIS A 220 -13.61 -5.10 -23.35
CA HIS A 220 -14.74 -5.46 -24.24
C HIS A 220 -14.95 -4.45 -25.39
N SER A 221 -14.66 -3.16 -25.14
CA SER A 221 -14.74 -2.11 -26.16
C SER A 221 -13.84 -2.36 -27.37
N PHE A 222 -12.70 -3.05 -27.17
CA PHE A 222 -11.83 -3.41 -28.29
C PHE A 222 -12.46 -4.48 -29.16
N THR A 223 -13.09 -5.50 -28.57
CA THR A 223 -13.85 -6.52 -29.30
C THR A 223 -15.04 -5.90 -30.02
N LEU A 224 -15.77 -5.01 -29.33
CA LEU A 224 -16.95 -4.33 -29.87
C LEU A 224 -16.64 -3.31 -31.00
N LEU A 225 -15.38 -2.88 -31.13
CA LEU A 225 -14.93 -1.98 -32.19
C LEU A 225 -14.88 -2.68 -33.56
N HIS A 226 -14.65 -4.00 -33.57
CA HIS A 226 -14.51 -4.81 -34.78
C HIS A 226 -15.86 -5.40 -35.20
N ASP A 227 -16.01 -5.71 -36.48
CA ASP A 227 -17.24 -6.30 -37.01
C ASP A 227 -17.44 -7.72 -36.49
N THR A 228 -16.36 -8.43 -36.20
CA THR A 228 -16.37 -9.80 -35.63
C THR A 228 -15.35 -9.95 -34.52
N GLU A 229 -15.62 -10.89 -33.60
CA GLU A 229 -14.70 -11.25 -32.53
C GLU A 229 -13.40 -11.87 -33.06
N GLU A 230 -13.47 -12.60 -34.17
CA GLU A 230 -12.30 -13.16 -34.86
C GLU A 230 -11.35 -12.06 -35.34
N GLU A 231 -11.88 -10.99 -35.93
CA GLU A 231 -11.09 -9.82 -36.35
C GLU A 231 -10.42 -9.12 -35.17
N ALA A 232 -11.16 -8.93 -34.07
CA ALA A 232 -10.63 -8.34 -32.85
C ALA A 232 -9.46 -9.18 -32.28
N PHE A 233 -9.63 -10.47 -32.17
CA PHE A 233 -8.59 -11.36 -31.62
C PHE A 233 -7.38 -11.46 -32.54
N ALA A 234 -7.59 -11.52 -33.86
CA ALA A 234 -6.50 -11.49 -34.84
C ALA A 234 -5.71 -10.17 -34.75
N ALA A 235 -6.40 -9.03 -34.61
CA ALA A 235 -5.76 -7.73 -34.47
C ALA A 235 -4.96 -7.62 -33.17
N GLN A 236 -5.50 -8.12 -32.03
CA GLN A 236 -4.79 -8.13 -30.75
C GLN A 236 -3.55 -9.01 -30.82
N VAL A 237 -3.66 -10.21 -31.37
CA VAL A 237 -2.52 -11.13 -31.54
C VAL A 237 -1.45 -10.54 -32.47
N ALA A 238 -1.86 -9.90 -33.55
CA ALA A 238 -0.91 -9.23 -34.48
C ALA A 238 -0.13 -8.10 -33.79
N SER A 239 -0.74 -7.40 -32.85
CA SER A 239 -0.12 -6.29 -32.11
C SER A 239 0.72 -6.74 -30.93
N LEU A 240 0.26 -7.71 -30.15
CA LEU A 240 0.85 -8.10 -28.85
C LEU A 240 1.55 -9.48 -28.90
N GLY A 241 1.47 -10.17 -30.01
CA GLY A 241 1.98 -11.52 -30.18
C GLY A 241 1.00 -12.61 -29.68
N PRO A 242 1.22 -13.89 -30.11
CA PRO A 242 0.33 -15.00 -29.75
C PRO A 242 0.32 -15.30 -28.25
N GLY A 243 1.41 -14.99 -27.52
CA GLY A 243 1.49 -15.17 -26.07
C GLY A 243 0.65 -14.17 -25.24
N THR A 244 -0.17 -13.32 -25.87
CA THR A 244 -1.03 -12.35 -25.19
C THR A 244 -2.17 -13.04 -24.41
N THR A 245 -2.83 -12.27 -23.53
CA THR A 245 -4.06 -12.69 -22.84
C THR A 245 -5.28 -12.12 -23.56
N ILE A 246 -6.22 -12.94 -23.95
CA ILE A 246 -7.45 -12.54 -24.64
C ILE A 246 -8.65 -12.61 -23.70
N LEU A 247 -9.48 -11.56 -23.69
CA LEU A 247 -10.75 -11.49 -22.97
C LEU A 247 -11.83 -12.20 -23.81
N VAL A 248 -12.36 -13.33 -23.33
CA VAL A 248 -13.17 -14.24 -24.13
C VAL A 248 -14.67 -14.23 -23.82
N ASP A 249 -15.11 -13.38 -22.90
CA ASP A 249 -16.48 -13.32 -22.40
C ASP A 249 -17.26 -12.09 -22.88
N THR A 250 -16.89 -11.53 -24.05
CA THR A 250 -17.67 -10.45 -24.65
C THR A 250 -19.04 -10.94 -25.13
N TYR A 251 -19.09 -12.15 -25.67
CA TYR A 251 -20.32 -12.80 -26.15
C TYR A 251 -20.49 -14.18 -25.50
N ASP A 252 -20.10 -15.25 -26.19
CA ASP A 252 -20.15 -16.62 -25.71
C ASP A 252 -18.73 -17.12 -25.37
N ILE A 253 -18.52 -17.53 -24.13
CA ILE A 253 -17.19 -17.90 -23.63
C ILE A 253 -16.59 -19.04 -24.42
N ALA A 254 -17.38 -20.09 -24.70
CA ALA A 254 -16.88 -21.28 -25.40
C ALA A 254 -16.42 -20.93 -26.81
N THR A 255 -17.23 -20.17 -27.53
CA THR A 255 -16.88 -19.66 -28.88
C THR A 255 -15.67 -18.74 -28.84
N GLY A 256 -15.59 -17.85 -27.84
CA GLY A 256 -14.47 -16.94 -27.63
C GLY A 256 -13.15 -17.67 -27.41
N VAL A 257 -13.16 -18.74 -26.59
CA VAL A 257 -11.97 -19.58 -26.36
C VAL A 257 -11.47 -20.25 -27.65
N GLU A 258 -12.38 -20.83 -28.46
CA GLU A 258 -11.99 -21.41 -29.75
C GLU A 258 -11.37 -20.39 -30.70
N ARG A 259 -11.98 -19.21 -30.81
CA ARG A 259 -11.50 -18.11 -31.67
C ARG A 259 -10.14 -17.59 -31.21
N ALA A 260 -9.94 -17.44 -29.88
CA ALA A 260 -8.69 -16.98 -29.31
C ALA A 260 -7.54 -17.97 -29.60
N VAL A 261 -7.74 -19.28 -29.38
CA VAL A 261 -6.76 -20.31 -29.70
C VAL A 261 -6.46 -20.34 -31.21
N LYS A 262 -7.49 -20.23 -32.06
CA LYS A 262 -7.32 -20.18 -33.52
C LYS A 262 -6.50 -18.96 -33.96
N ALA A 263 -6.77 -17.78 -33.40
CA ALA A 263 -6.02 -16.57 -33.72
C ALA A 263 -4.54 -16.67 -33.36
N ALA A 264 -4.22 -17.19 -32.18
CA ALA A 264 -2.83 -17.40 -31.77
C ALA A 264 -2.06 -18.39 -32.67
N ARG A 265 -2.70 -19.50 -33.03
CA ARG A 265 -2.11 -20.50 -33.94
C ARG A 265 -1.92 -19.99 -35.36
N ALA A 266 -2.88 -19.19 -35.84
CA ALA A 266 -2.74 -18.55 -37.15
C ALA A 266 -1.52 -17.59 -37.24
N ALA A 267 -1.14 -17.03 -36.09
CA ALA A 267 0.07 -16.21 -35.93
C ALA A 267 1.35 -17.03 -35.64
N GLY A 268 1.27 -18.35 -35.69
CA GLY A 268 2.42 -19.24 -35.54
C GLY A 268 2.87 -19.50 -34.11
N GLY A 269 1.98 -19.27 -33.09
CA GLY A 269 2.30 -19.51 -31.69
C GLY A 269 1.16 -20.13 -30.91
N GLU A 270 1.37 -20.24 -29.59
CA GLU A 270 0.35 -20.69 -28.64
C GLU A 270 -0.22 -19.51 -27.86
N LEU A 271 -1.52 -19.58 -27.53
CA LEU A 271 -2.17 -18.54 -26.74
C LEU A 271 -1.62 -18.50 -25.32
N GLY A 272 -1.22 -17.31 -24.86
CA GLY A 272 -0.69 -17.13 -23.50
C GLY A 272 -1.71 -17.37 -22.42
N ALA A 273 -2.86 -16.68 -22.48
CA ALA A 273 -3.95 -16.85 -21.51
C ALA A 273 -5.31 -16.46 -22.09
N VAL A 274 -6.36 -16.95 -21.46
CA VAL A 274 -7.72 -16.44 -21.58
C VAL A 274 -8.08 -15.70 -20.28
N ARG A 275 -8.89 -14.63 -20.37
CA ARG A 275 -9.42 -13.90 -19.23
C ARG A 275 -10.93 -14.05 -19.15
N LEU A 276 -11.39 -14.41 -17.94
CA LEU A 276 -12.80 -14.56 -17.58
C LEU A 276 -13.16 -13.44 -16.60
N ASP A 277 -14.13 -12.60 -16.95
CA ASP A 277 -14.55 -11.42 -16.18
C ASP A 277 -16.02 -11.51 -15.72
N SER A 278 -16.73 -12.59 -16.07
CA SER A 278 -18.16 -12.75 -15.82
C SER A 278 -18.59 -14.21 -15.59
N GLY A 279 -19.83 -14.38 -15.11
CA GLY A 279 -20.43 -15.70 -14.86
C GLY A 279 -20.04 -16.34 -13.53
N ASP A 280 -20.34 -17.63 -13.38
CA ASP A 280 -19.84 -18.46 -12.27
C ASP A 280 -18.40 -18.85 -12.54
N LEU A 281 -17.48 -18.06 -12.02
CA LEU A 281 -16.06 -18.15 -12.30
C LEU A 281 -15.47 -19.53 -11.98
N VAL A 282 -15.99 -20.22 -10.94
CA VAL A 282 -15.53 -21.58 -10.59
C VAL A 282 -15.96 -22.56 -11.69
N ALA A 283 -17.24 -22.56 -12.03
CA ALA A 283 -17.76 -23.44 -13.06
C ALA A 283 -17.16 -23.15 -14.44
N GLU A 284 -17.04 -21.87 -14.80
CA GLU A 284 -16.46 -21.46 -16.09
C GLU A 284 -14.98 -21.81 -16.19
N ALA A 285 -14.17 -21.67 -15.14
CA ALA A 285 -12.77 -22.07 -15.15
C ALA A 285 -12.60 -23.57 -15.46
N PHE A 286 -13.42 -24.44 -14.88
CA PHE A 286 -13.38 -25.89 -15.20
C PHE A 286 -13.79 -26.18 -16.62
N LYS A 287 -14.85 -25.56 -17.14
CA LYS A 287 -15.30 -25.73 -18.54
C LYS A 287 -14.24 -25.26 -19.52
N VAL A 288 -13.70 -24.08 -19.29
CA VAL A 288 -12.66 -23.48 -20.15
C VAL A 288 -11.38 -24.32 -20.12
N ARG A 289 -10.95 -24.83 -18.97
CA ARG A 289 -9.79 -25.72 -18.87
C ARG A 289 -9.99 -27.00 -19.70
N ALA A 290 -11.12 -27.65 -19.54
CA ALA A 290 -11.45 -28.86 -20.31
C ALA A 290 -11.49 -28.57 -21.83
N GLN A 291 -12.04 -27.43 -22.24
CA GLN A 291 -12.08 -27.01 -23.64
C GLN A 291 -10.67 -26.71 -24.20
N LEU A 292 -9.85 -25.97 -23.47
CA LEU A 292 -8.46 -25.69 -23.87
C LEU A 292 -7.66 -26.99 -24.03
N ASP A 293 -7.85 -27.95 -23.12
CA ASP A 293 -7.20 -29.26 -23.20
C ASP A 293 -7.66 -30.06 -24.43
N ALA A 294 -8.97 -30.05 -24.71
CA ALA A 294 -9.55 -30.69 -25.91
C ALA A 294 -9.05 -30.04 -27.22
N LEU A 295 -8.80 -28.73 -27.20
CA LEU A 295 -8.19 -28.01 -28.31
C LEU A 295 -6.65 -28.23 -28.42
N GLY A 296 -6.04 -28.96 -27.48
CA GLY A 296 -4.59 -29.13 -27.40
C GLY A 296 -3.83 -27.86 -26.96
N ALA A 297 -4.50 -26.88 -26.37
CA ALA A 297 -3.93 -25.64 -25.83
C ALA A 297 -3.63 -25.79 -24.32
N THR A 298 -2.92 -26.86 -23.95
CA THR A 298 -2.71 -27.26 -22.56
C THR A 298 -1.81 -26.29 -21.78
N SER A 299 -0.97 -25.51 -22.49
CA SER A 299 -0.08 -24.47 -21.91
C SER A 299 -0.81 -23.14 -21.63
N THR A 300 -1.98 -22.91 -22.27
CA THR A 300 -2.73 -21.66 -22.13
C THR A 300 -3.24 -21.50 -20.70
N LYS A 301 -2.97 -20.35 -20.11
CA LYS A 301 -3.34 -20.00 -18.75
C LYS A 301 -4.78 -19.48 -18.65
N ILE A 302 -5.35 -19.51 -17.44
CA ILE A 302 -6.65 -18.93 -17.14
C ILE A 302 -6.46 -17.83 -16.11
N THR A 303 -6.76 -16.60 -16.50
CA THR A 303 -6.80 -15.42 -15.63
C THR A 303 -8.25 -15.10 -15.29
N VAL A 304 -8.53 -14.90 -14.01
CA VAL A 304 -9.89 -14.55 -13.56
C VAL A 304 -9.88 -13.13 -13.00
N THR A 305 -10.87 -12.35 -13.38
CA THR A 305 -11.13 -10.99 -12.89
C THR A 305 -12.60 -10.91 -12.43
N ASN A 306 -13.12 -9.74 -12.07
CA ASN A 306 -14.48 -9.50 -11.59
C ASN A 306 -14.65 -9.58 -10.05
N ASP A 307 -14.80 -8.41 -9.42
CA ASP A 307 -15.17 -8.17 -8.00
C ASP A 307 -14.53 -9.14 -6.98
N LEU A 308 -13.31 -9.59 -7.28
CA LEU A 308 -12.58 -10.52 -6.42
C LEU A 308 -12.15 -9.84 -5.11
N ASP A 309 -12.33 -10.58 -4.02
CA ASP A 309 -11.75 -10.33 -2.71
C ASP A 309 -11.05 -11.61 -2.19
N GLU A 310 -10.50 -11.55 -0.98
CA GLU A 310 -9.84 -12.70 -0.36
C GLU A 310 -10.75 -13.94 -0.22
N HIS A 311 -12.04 -13.76 -0.09
CA HIS A 311 -13.01 -14.85 0.05
C HIS A 311 -13.34 -15.49 -1.30
N ALA A 312 -13.57 -14.67 -2.33
CA ALA A 312 -13.78 -15.13 -3.69
C ALA A 312 -12.53 -15.86 -4.23
N ILE A 313 -11.34 -15.33 -3.98
CA ILE A 313 -10.07 -15.98 -4.35
C ILE A 313 -9.92 -17.33 -3.63
N ALA A 314 -10.23 -17.42 -2.34
CA ALA A 314 -10.20 -18.67 -1.60
C ALA A 314 -11.19 -19.71 -2.16
N ALA A 315 -12.40 -19.28 -2.57
CA ALA A 315 -13.38 -20.15 -3.21
C ALA A 315 -12.90 -20.70 -4.55
N LEU A 316 -12.10 -19.92 -5.30
CA LEU A 316 -11.45 -20.33 -6.55
C LEU A 316 -10.22 -21.22 -6.33
N GLY A 317 -9.85 -21.52 -5.09
CA GLY A 317 -8.63 -22.27 -4.75
C GLY A 317 -8.53 -23.66 -5.40
N ALA A 318 -9.66 -24.36 -5.58
CA ALA A 318 -9.72 -25.66 -6.23
C ALA A 318 -9.91 -25.59 -7.77
N ALA A 319 -10.26 -24.42 -8.31
CA ALA A 319 -10.48 -24.23 -9.73
C ALA A 319 -9.13 -24.10 -10.49
N PRO A 320 -9.08 -24.49 -11.76
CA PRO A 320 -7.87 -24.42 -12.59
C PRO A 320 -7.60 -22.97 -13.07
N VAL A 321 -7.42 -22.06 -12.10
CA VAL A 321 -7.08 -20.66 -12.34
C VAL A 321 -5.59 -20.47 -12.13
N ASP A 322 -4.93 -19.70 -12.99
CA ASP A 322 -3.50 -19.45 -12.92
C ASP A 322 -3.16 -18.09 -12.32
N SER A 323 -4.05 -17.09 -12.44
CA SER A 323 -3.81 -15.73 -11.92
C SER A 323 -5.12 -14.98 -11.67
N TYR A 324 -5.02 -13.91 -10.87
CA TYR A 324 -6.14 -13.08 -10.46
C TYR A 324 -5.90 -11.61 -10.77
N GLY A 325 -6.89 -10.92 -11.34
CA GLY A 325 -6.90 -9.48 -11.45
C GLY A 325 -7.92 -8.89 -10.47
N VAL A 326 -7.47 -8.04 -9.55
CA VAL A 326 -8.30 -7.50 -8.47
C VAL A 326 -8.45 -6.00 -8.60
N GLY A 327 -9.68 -5.51 -8.57
CA GLY A 327 -9.98 -4.08 -8.74
C GLY A 327 -10.49 -3.44 -7.44
N THR A 328 -11.80 -3.18 -7.37
CA THR A 328 -12.47 -2.40 -6.31
C THR A 328 -12.08 -2.83 -4.90
N LYS A 329 -12.10 -4.13 -4.64
CA LYS A 329 -11.85 -4.65 -3.28
C LYS A 329 -10.43 -4.41 -2.81
N LEU A 330 -9.45 -4.40 -3.70
CA LEU A 330 -8.08 -4.05 -3.37
C LEU A 330 -7.99 -2.58 -2.93
N VAL A 331 -8.37 -1.64 -3.81
CA VAL A 331 -8.18 -0.19 -3.58
C VAL A 331 -9.08 0.38 -2.50
N THR A 332 -10.10 -0.37 -2.08
CA THR A 332 -10.97 -0.03 -0.93
C THR A 332 -10.61 -0.82 0.34
N GLY A 333 -9.46 -1.51 0.35
CA GLY A 333 -9.01 -2.29 1.49
C GLY A 333 -9.98 -3.40 1.90
N SER A 334 -10.65 -4.07 0.95
CA SER A 334 -11.72 -5.06 1.20
C SER A 334 -12.86 -4.48 2.06
N GLY A 335 -13.28 -3.25 1.75
CA GLY A 335 -14.33 -2.54 2.48
C GLY A 335 -13.87 -1.92 3.81
N ARG A 336 -12.57 -1.85 4.03
CA ARG A 336 -11.93 -1.18 5.17
C ARG A 336 -10.82 -0.24 4.66
N PRO A 337 -11.20 0.92 4.08
CA PRO A 337 -10.26 1.80 3.38
C PRO A 337 -9.28 2.55 4.30
N THR A 338 -9.38 2.35 5.60
CA THR A 338 -8.48 2.92 6.60
C THR A 338 -8.02 1.83 7.58
N ALA A 339 -6.75 1.88 7.97
CA ALA A 339 -6.20 1.01 9.01
C ALA A 339 -6.59 1.42 10.44
N ALA A 340 -7.29 2.55 10.59
CA ALA A 340 -7.74 3.13 11.85
C ALA A 340 -6.59 3.46 12.83
N LEU A 341 -5.48 3.91 12.28
CA LEU A 341 -4.30 4.36 13.02
C LEU A 341 -4.53 5.74 13.63
N VAL A 342 -3.79 6.03 14.68
CA VAL A 342 -3.77 7.31 15.38
C VAL A 342 -2.32 7.77 15.59
N TYR A 343 -2.12 9.08 15.72
CA TYR A 343 -0.84 9.70 16.01
C TYR A 343 -0.96 10.44 17.34
N LYS A 344 -0.13 10.13 18.33
CA LYS A 344 -0.31 10.64 19.68
C LYS A 344 1.00 10.98 20.36
N LEU A 345 1.01 12.14 21.04
CA LEU A 345 2.08 12.50 21.97
C LEU A 345 2.11 11.48 23.11
N VAL A 346 3.26 10.84 23.32
CA VAL A 346 3.47 9.80 24.34
C VAL A 346 4.54 10.17 25.36
N GLU A 347 5.42 11.13 25.01
CA GLU A 347 6.46 11.62 25.91
C GLU A 347 6.80 13.07 25.56
N ARG A 348 7.09 13.90 26.53
CA ARG A 348 7.49 15.29 26.33
C ARG A 348 8.45 15.78 27.40
N GLU A 349 9.20 16.83 27.10
CA GLU A 349 10.07 17.49 28.05
C GLU A 349 9.28 18.29 29.09
N GLY A 350 9.57 18.07 30.37
CA GLY A 350 9.04 18.81 31.48
C GLY A 350 9.67 20.19 31.64
N ALA A 351 9.21 20.97 32.62
CA ALA A 351 9.74 22.29 32.92
C ALA A 351 11.19 22.27 33.46
N ASP A 352 11.60 21.13 34.01
CA ASP A 352 12.95 20.86 34.53
C ASP A 352 13.92 20.27 33.48
N GLY A 353 13.47 20.10 32.22
CA GLY A 353 14.26 19.52 31.14
C GLY A 353 14.26 17.98 31.13
N THR A 354 13.56 17.31 32.05
CA THR A 354 13.42 15.84 32.04
C THR A 354 12.30 15.41 31.10
N MET A 355 12.48 14.22 30.49
CA MET A 355 11.42 13.62 29.68
C MET A 355 10.36 12.98 30.58
N GLU A 356 9.09 13.27 30.32
CA GLU A 356 7.94 12.78 31.08
C GLU A 356 6.99 12.01 30.16
N GLU A 357 6.59 10.84 30.59
CA GLU A 357 5.55 10.07 29.92
C GLU A 357 4.20 10.80 30.01
N VAL A 358 3.50 10.88 28.89
CA VAL A 358 2.16 11.48 28.84
C VAL A 358 1.17 10.53 28.17
N ALA A 359 -0.04 10.49 28.68
CA ALA A 359 -1.08 9.63 28.16
C ALA A 359 -2.46 10.28 28.31
N LYS A 360 -3.32 9.99 27.35
CA LYS A 360 -4.74 10.36 27.47
C LYS A 360 -5.47 9.29 28.28
N PHE A 361 -6.10 9.70 29.37
CA PHE A 361 -7.05 8.88 30.13
C PHE A 361 -8.47 9.25 29.73
N SER A 362 -9.25 8.30 29.21
CA SER A 362 -10.66 8.53 28.92
C SER A 362 -11.51 7.30 29.19
N SER A 363 -12.72 7.52 29.72
CA SER A 363 -13.77 6.52 29.84
C SER A 363 -14.29 6.16 28.44
N GLY A 364 -14.06 4.99 27.93
CA GLY A 364 -14.58 4.58 26.61
C GLY A 364 -13.53 4.02 25.65
N GLY A 365 -12.44 3.47 26.17
CA GLY A 365 -11.47 2.70 25.39
C GLY A 365 -10.59 3.55 24.46
N LYS A 366 -10.50 4.86 24.68
CA LYS A 366 -9.62 5.80 23.95
C LYS A 366 -8.36 6.18 24.74
N SER A 367 -8.04 5.42 25.79
CA SER A 367 -6.80 5.60 26.55
C SER A 367 -5.58 5.25 25.70
N THR A 368 -4.47 5.92 25.97
CA THR A 368 -3.15 5.63 25.37
C THR A 368 -2.21 5.19 26.48
N VAL A 369 -1.17 4.43 26.10
CA VAL A 369 -0.05 4.12 26.99
C VAL A 369 1.04 5.14 26.72
N GLY A 370 1.49 5.84 27.76
CA GLY A 370 2.56 6.81 27.69
C GLY A 370 3.93 6.17 27.53
N GLY A 371 4.93 7.02 27.33
CA GLY A 371 6.32 6.63 27.18
C GLY A 371 6.69 6.11 25.79
N ARG A 372 7.97 6.24 25.49
CA ARG A 372 8.57 5.70 24.26
C ARG A 372 8.56 4.18 24.29
N LYS A 373 8.24 3.56 23.15
CA LYS A 373 8.15 2.10 23.03
C LYS A 373 9.16 1.54 22.05
N TRP A 374 9.61 0.34 22.36
CA TRP A 374 10.50 -0.48 21.55
C TRP A 374 9.82 -1.80 21.27
N ALA A 375 9.81 -2.22 20.01
CA ALA A 375 9.11 -3.43 19.61
C ALA A 375 10.07 -4.43 18.98
N GLY A 376 9.84 -5.70 19.25
CA GLY A 376 10.62 -6.82 18.71
C GLY A 376 9.76 -8.01 18.36
N ARG A 377 10.24 -8.83 17.42
CA ARG A 377 9.61 -10.07 16.96
C ARG A 377 10.32 -11.27 17.51
N ILE A 378 9.59 -12.13 18.23
CA ILE A 378 10.07 -13.45 18.64
C ILE A 378 9.76 -14.43 17.51
N LEU A 379 10.76 -15.19 17.08
CA LEU A 379 10.63 -16.19 16.02
C LEU A 379 10.72 -17.59 16.64
N THR A 380 10.01 -18.56 16.04
CA THR A 380 10.20 -19.98 16.32
C THR A 380 11.54 -20.46 15.75
N ALA A 381 11.93 -21.69 16.10
CA ALA A 381 13.14 -22.31 15.55
C ALA A 381 13.12 -22.45 14.01
N GLU A 382 11.92 -22.53 13.42
CA GLU A 382 11.69 -22.60 11.97
C GLU A 382 11.65 -21.23 11.32
N GLY A 383 11.87 -20.13 12.06
CA GLY A 383 11.85 -18.75 11.57
C GLY A 383 10.46 -18.15 11.38
N THR A 384 9.42 -18.79 11.91
CA THR A 384 8.04 -18.26 11.88
C THR A 384 7.84 -17.26 13.02
N ALA A 385 7.15 -16.16 12.76
CA ALA A 385 6.80 -15.18 13.80
C ALA A 385 5.84 -15.79 14.82
N ALA A 386 6.24 -15.82 16.08
CA ALA A 386 5.45 -16.36 17.19
C ALA A 386 4.75 -15.25 17.97
N GLU A 387 5.50 -14.21 18.37
CA GLU A 387 5.01 -13.14 19.23
C GLU A 387 5.58 -11.78 18.80
N GLU A 388 4.90 -10.71 19.19
CA GLU A 388 5.44 -9.35 19.18
C GLU A 388 5.55 -8.89 20.64
N LEU A 389 6.75 -8.48 21.01
CA LEU A 389 7.03 -7.88 22.32
C LEU A 389 7.14 -6.37 22.16
N VAL A 390 6.40 -5.63 22.99
CA VAL A 390 6.50 -4.17 23.06
C VAL A 390 6.88 -3.78 24.48
N VAL A 391 8.01 -3.11 24.63
CA VAL A 391 8.52 -2.62 25.93
C VAL A 391 8.49 -1.10 25.96
N SER A 392 8.10 -0.49 27.08
CA SER A 392 8.22 0.94 27.31
C SER A 392 9.55 1.23 28.01
N SER A 393 10.33 2.13 27.44
CA SER A 393 11.60 2.59 28.02
C SER A 393 11.97 3.95 27.44
N GLY A 394 12.33 4.91 28.29
CA GLY A 394 12.80 6.23 27.89
C GLY A 394 14.18 6.22 27.22
N SER A 395 14.92 5.11 27.28
CA SER A 395 16.25 4.93 26.70
C SER A 395 16.24 3.83 25.62
N GLN A 396 16.87 4.12 24.48
CA GLN A 396 17.05 3.15 23.42
C GLN A 396 17.84 1.93 23.89
N ASP A 397 18.95 2.15 24.61
CA ASP A 397 19.80 1.05 25.05
C ASP A 397 19.08 0.09 25.99
N GLN A 398 18.27 0.61 26.91
CA GLN A 398 17.45 -0.21 27.81
C GLN A 398 16.35 -0.94 27.06
N GLY A 399 15.69 -0.27 26.11
CA GLY A 399 14.65 -0.89 25.27
C GLY A 399 15.21 -2.01 24.42
N LEU A 400 16.32 -1.80 23.74
CA LEU A 400 16.98 -2.83 22.92
C LEU A 400 17.55 -3.97 23.77
N ALA A 401 18.12 -3.68 24.94
CA ALA A 401 18.59 -4.71 25.88
C ALA A 401 17.44 -5.61 26.37
N ALA A 402 16.28 -5.03 26.67
CA ALA A 402 15.10 -5.82 27.08
C ALA A 402 14.56 -6.70 25.94
N LEU A 403 14.63 -6.25 24.69
CA LEU A 403 14.26 -7.08 23.53
C LEU A 403 15.27 -8.22 23.33
N ASP A 404 16.56 -7.95 23.46
CA ASP A 404 17.63 -8.94 23.30
C ASP A 404 17.53 -10.02 24.40
N GLU A 405 17.33 -9.63 25.65
CA GLU A 405 17.10 -10.55 26.77
C GLU A 405 15.91 -11.49 26.54
N ALA A 406 14.87 -10.99 25.88
CA ALA A 406 13.70 -11.78 25.49
C ALA A 406 13.90 -12.59 24.19
N GLY A 407 15.05 -12.48 23.52
CA GLY A 407 15.30 -13.11 22.23
C GLY A 407 14.47 -12.54 21.07
N ALA A 408 14.05 -11.29 21.19
CA ALA A 408 13.21 -10.63 20.20
C ALA A 408 14.05 -9.80 19.22
N ARG A 409 13.89 -10.05 17.91
CA ARG A 409 14.48 -9.22 16.84
C ARG A 409 13.83 -7.84 16.82
N PRO A 410 14.57 -6.74 16.94
CA PRO A 410 14.02 -5.40 16.86
C PRO A 410 13.25 -5.18 15.55
N LEU A 411 12.10 -4.51 15.63
CA LEU A 411 11.23 -4.20 14.48
C LEU A 411 11.40 -2.76 13.99
N GLN A 412 11.72 -1.84 14.91
CA GLN A 412 11.88 -0.44 14.57
C GLN A 412 13.29 -0.17 14.07
N VAL A 413 13.39 0.42 12.90
CA VAL A 413 14.62 0.89 12.27
C VAL A 413 14.62 2.41 12.20
N LEU A 414 15.80 3.02 12.09
CA LEU A 414 15.94 4.44 11.75
C LEU A 414 15.54 4.61 10.28
N LEU A 415 14.65 5.55 10.03
CA LEU A 415 14.11 5.83 8.69
C LEU A 415 14.74 7.09 8.10
#